data_a7befd1964d57f2d441286d39e91bdad
#
_entry.id   a7befd1964d57f2d441286d39e91bdad
#
_cell.length_a   1.000
_cell.length_b   1.000
_cell.length_c   1.000
_cell.angle_alpha   90.00
_cell.angle_beta   90.00
_cell.angle_gamma   90.00
#
_symmetry.space_group_name_H-M   'P 1'
#
loop_
_entity.id
_entity.type
_entity.pdbx_description
1 polymer ?
#
loop_
_entity_poly.entity_id
_entity_poly.type
_entity_poly.pdbx_seq_one_letter_code
_entity_poly.pdbx_strand_id
1 'polypeptide(L)'
;MRRLIFGLLVTVGVAAYSQPGACATAASTGTANVEWTQHGGNPNEQRYSKLNQVTADNVGQLGLAWFAEIRERGGYQSTPLVIDGVLYMTAPWSSLYAFDAKSGKQLWKVDPEAPREMAATSICCNISNRGAAYADGKIIWGTID
;
A
#
# COMPACT_ATOMS: atom_id res chain seq x y z
N MET A 1 82.30 34.95 14.40
CA MET A 1 81.34 34.20 15.22
C MET A 1 80.18 33.71 14.32
N ARG A 2 80.21 32.44 13.94
CA ARG A 2 79.22 31.82 13.08
C ARG A 2 78.26 31.05 13.98
N ARG A 3 76.99 31.42 14.01
CA ARG A 3 75.92 30.66 14.70
C ARG A 3 75.29 29.69 13.68
N LEU A 4 75.46 28.42 13.95
CA LEU A 4 74.76 27.31 13.29
C LEU A 4 73.35 27.24 13.89
N ILE A 5 72.33 27.34 13.04
CA ILE A 5 70.94 27.07 13.39
C ILE A 5 70.63 25.65 12.90
N PHE A 6 70.35 24.74 13.84
CA PHE A 6 69.90 23.41 13.58
C PHE A 6 68.37 23.48 13.34
N GLY A 7 67.97 23.20 12.13
CA GLY A 7 66.53 23.01 11.82
C GLY A 7 66.06 21.58 12.14
N LEU A 8 65.11 21.47 13.04
CA LEU A 8 64.46 20.24 13.39
C LEU A 8 63.32 19.99 12.40
N LEU A 9 63.48 19.00 11.53
CA LEU A 9 62.38 18.51 10.64
C LEU A 9 61.47 17.62 11.46
N VAL A 10 60.27 18.07 11.73
CA VAL A 10 59.18 17.22 12.29
C VAL A 10 58.37 16.65 11.13
N THR A 11 58.54 15.37 10.86
CA THR A 11 57.70 14.63 9.92
C THR A 11 56.43 14.22 10.65
N VAL A 12 55.30 14.86 10.30
CA VAL A 12 53.98 14.45 10.75
C VAL A 12 53.52 13.28 9.88
N GLY A 13 53.58 12.09 10.44
CA GLY A 13 52.97 10.90 9.82
C GLY A 13 51.45 10.95 9.93
N VAL A 14 50.76 11.08 8.78
CA VAL A 14 49.33 10.95 8.69
C VAL A 14 49.00 9.46 8.71
N ALA A 15 48.56 8.93 9.85
CA ALA A 15 48.00 7.58 9.93
C ALA A 15 46.56 7.64 9.39
N ALA A 16 46.36 7.01 8.23
CA ALA A 16 45.02 6.82 7.69
C ALA A 16 44.32 5.72 8.50
N TYR A 17 43.39 6.11 9.36
CA TYR A 17 42.48 5.17 9.99
C TYR A 17 41.35 4.82 8.99
N SER A 18 41.46 3.65 8.34
CA SER A 18 40.34 3.02 7.66
C SER A 18 39.40 2.46 8.71
N GLN A 19 38.31 3.15 8.96
CA GLN A 19 37.19 2.58 9.72
C GLN A 19 36.48 1.56 8.82
N PRO A 20 36.27 0.31 9.27
CA PRO A 20 35.37 -0.58 8.58
C PRO A 20 33.95 0.01 8.78
N GLY A 21 33.36 0.44 7.68
CA GLY A 21 31.96 0.86 7.65
C GLY A 21 31.10 -0.33 8.08
N ALA A 22 30.69 -0.35 9.35
CA ALA A 22 29.61 -1.20 9.79
C ALA A 22 28.35 -0.67 9.09
N CYS A 23 27.94 -1.36 8.01
CA CYS A 23 26.60 -1.23 7.47
C CYS A 23 25.66 -1.74 8.56
N ALA A 24 25.20 -0.85 9.40
CA ALA A 24 24.10 -1.14 10.32
C ALA A 24 22.86 -1.36 9.43
N THR A 25 22.59 -2.61 9.10
CA THR A 25 21.26 -3.02 8.68
C THR A 25 20.36 -2.70 9.85
N ALA A 26 19.68 -1.56 9.78
CA ALA A 26 18.55 -1.28 10.63
C ALA A 26 17.56 -2.43 10.39
N ALA A 27 17.49 -3.36 11.34
CA ALA A 27 16.40 -4.30 11.40
C ALA A 27 15.15 -3.43 11.60
N SER A 28 14.39 -3.24 10.51
CA SER A 28 13.08 -2.65 10.61
C SER A 28 12.22 -3.66 11.38
N THR A 29 12.04 -3.43 12.67
CA THR A 29 10.98 -4.04 13.47
C THR A 29 9.64 -3.38 13.12
N GLY A 30 9.45 -3.04 11.85
CA GLY A 30 8.17 -2.65 11.32
C GLY A 30 7.35 -3.91 11.12
N THR A 31 6.16 -3.97 11.69
CA THR A 31 5.08 -4.83 11.20
C THR A 31 5.11 -4.74 9.68
N ALA A 32 5.44 -5.86 9.02
CA ALA A 32 5.51 -5.87 7.57
C ALA A 32 4.14 -5.43 7.05
N ASN A 33 4.07 -4.26 6.46
CA ASN A 33 2.89 -3.87 5.70
C ASN A 33 2.77 -4.89 4.58
N VAL A 34 1.85 -5.82 4.72
CA VAL A 34 1.54 -6.76 3.66
C VAL A 34 0.52 -6.08 2.77
N GLU A 35 1.01 -5.55 1.68
CA GLU A 35 0.20 -4.96 0.63
C GLU A 35 -0.70 -6.04 0.00
N TRP A 36 -1.94 -5.67 -0.35
CA TRP A 36 -2.86 -6.49 -1.11
C TRP A 36 -3.14 -5.83 -2.45
N THR A 37 -2.16 -5.93 -3.36
CA THR A 37 -2.12 -5.17 -4.61
C THR A 37 -2.85 -5.83 -5.78
N GLN A 38 -3.32 -7.07 -5.60
CA GLN A 38 -4.00 -7.87 -6.63
C GLN A 38 -5.19 -8.61 -6.04
N HIS A 39 -6.11 -9.06 -6.89
CA HIS A 39 -7.33 -9.75 -6.49
C HIS A 39 -7.07 -10.91 -5.51
N GLY A 40 -6.11 -11.77 -5.79
CA GLY A 40 -5.72 -12.89 -4.92
C GLY A 40 -4.51 -12.62 -4.05
N GLY A 41 -4.12 -11.36 -3.84
CA GLY A 41 -3.00 -10.92 -3.02
C GLY A 41 -1.65 -10.98 -3.74
N ASN A 42 -1.47 -11.91 -4.66
CA ASN A 42 -0.24 -12.08 -5.44
C ASN A 42 -0.55 -12.67 -6.83
N PRO A 43 0.43 -12.71 -7.77
CA PRO A 43 0.22 -13.22 -9.13
C PRO A 43 -0.25 -14.68 -9.23
N ASN A 44 -0.04 -15.46 -8.18
CA ASN A 44 -0.47 -16.86 -8.12
C ASN A 44 -1.89 -17.04 -7.57
N GLU A 45 -2.60 -15.93 -7.28
CA GLU A 45 -3.98 -15.92 -6.75
C GLU A 45 -4.18 -16.81 -5.52
N GLN A 46 -3.18 -16.88 -4.65
CA GLN A 46 -3.19 -17.80 -3.50
C GLN A 46 -4.14 -17.39 -2.39
N ARG A 47 -4.56 -16.11 -2.34
CA ARG A 47 -5.47 -15.55 -1.33
C ARG A 47 -4.98 -15.79 0.10
N TYR A 48 -3.67 -15.78 0.27
CA TYR A 48 -3.01 -16.04 1.54
C TYR A 48 -2.23 -14.81 2.01
N SER A 49 -2.51 -14.37 3.23
CA SER A 49 -1.76 -13.31 3.89
C SER A 49 -0.61 -13.89 4.70
N LYS A 50 0.57 -13.26 4.59
CA LYS A 50 1.74 -13.58 5.43
C LYS A 50 1.68 -12.92 6.81
N LEU A 51 0.63 -12.16 7.10
CA LEU A 51 0.42 -11.59 8.43
C LEU A 51 0.20 -12.71 9.45
N ASN A 52 0.81 -12.59 10.61
CA ASN A 52 0.78 -13.59 11.67
C ASN A 52 0.25 -13.06 13.01
N GLN A 53 -0.35 -11.86 13.01
CA GLN A 53 -0.94 -11.26 14.20
C GLN A 53 -2.22 -12.01 14.65
N VAL A 54 -2.92 -12.63 13.71
CA VAL A 54 -4.11 -13.44 13.99
C VAL A 54 -3.70 -14.90 13.95
N THR A 55 -3.94 -15.61 15.05
CA THR A 55 -3.57 -17.02 15.27
C THR A 55 -4.78 -17.80 15.77
N ALA A 56 -4.69 -19.13 15.82
CA ALA A 56 -5.74 -19.98 16.41
C ALA A 56 -6.03 -19.61 17.88
N ASP A 57 -5.03 -19.12 18.61
CA ASP A 57 -5.16 -18.81 20.04
C ASP A 57 -5.86 -17.48 20.30
N ASN A 58 -5.79 -16.54 19.36
CA ASN A 58 -6.33 -15.18 19.55
C ASN A 58 -7.49 -14.82 18.61
N VAL A 59 -7.79 -15.65 17.61
CA VAL A 59 -8.86 -15.36 16.64
C VAL A 59 -10.22 -15.15 17.29
N GLY A 60 -10.50 -15.83 18.41
CA GLY A 60 -11.73 -15.64 19.19
C GLY A 60 -11.85 -14.28 19.88
N GLN A 61 -10.78 -13.49 19.91
CA GLN A 61 -10.76 -12.14 20.50
C GLN A 61 -10.93 -11.04 19.44
N LEU A 62 -11.06 -11.39 18.17
CA LEU A 62 -11.29 -10.40 17.13
C LEU A 62 -12.64 -9.71 17.30
N GLY A 63 -12.62 -8.40 17.15
CA GLY A 63 -13.80 -7.55 17.14
C GLY A 63 -13.84 -6.67 15.90
N LEU A 64 -14.98 -6.01 15.69
CA LEU A 64 -15.13 -5.03 14.62
C LEU A 64 -14.25 -3.81 14.92
N ALA A 65 -13.27 -3.52 14.06
CA ALA A 65 -12.43 -2.34 14.19
C ALA A 65 -13.14 -1.07 13.69
N TRP A 66 -13.79 -1.17 12.55
CA TRP A 66 -14.56 -0.08 11.94
C TRP A 66 -15.51 -0.64 10.87
N PHE A 67 -16.43 0.18 10.43
CA PHE A 67 -17.26 -0.07 9.25
C PHE A 67 -17.43 1.23 8.46
N ALA A 68 -17.73 1.12 7.17
CA ALA A 68 -18.09 2.23 6.32
C ALA A 68 -19.41 1.92 5.59
N GLU A 69 -20.32 2.90 5.54
CA GLU A 69 -21.56 2.81 4.81
C GLU A 69 -21.39 3.42 3.41
N ILE A 70 -21.60 2.63 2.38
CA ILE A 70 -21.61 3.10 0.99
C ILE A 70 -23.06 3.09 0.51
N ARG A 71 -23.59 4.29 0.19
CA ARG A 71 -25.01 4.48 -0.10
C ARG A 71 -25.39 4.38 -1.58
N GLU A 72 -24.69 3.53 -2.30
CA GLU A 72 -25.03 3.26 -3.70
C GLU A 72 -25.87 2.00 -3.83
N ARG A 73 -26.93 2.09 -4.65
CA ARG A 73 -27.81 0.93 -4.88
C ARG A 73 -27.21 0.03 -5.96
N GLY A 74 -27.13 -1.26 -5.68
CA GLY A 74 -26.65 -2.27 -6.63
C GLY A 74 -25.91 -3.40 -5.94
N GLY A 75 -25.41 -4.34 -6.73
CA GLY A 75 -24.60 -5.44 -6.24
C GLY A 75 -23.14 -5.01 -6.01
N TYR A 76 -22.60 -5.32 -4.84
CA TYR A 76 -21.19 -5.10 -4.52
C TYR A 76 -20.41 -6.40 -4.76
N GLN A 77 -19.52 -6.39 -5.74
CA GLN A 77 -18.72 -7.56 -6.15
C GLN A 77 -17.22 -7.24 -6.19
N SER A 78 -16.83 -6.08 -5.69
CA SER A 78 -15.46 -5.62 -5.68
C SER A 78 -14.60 -6.45 -4.73
N THR A 79 -13.41 -6.82 -5.17
CA THR A 79 -12.33 -7.23 -4.28
C THR A 79 -11.51 -6.00 -3.92
N PRO A 80 -11.45 -5.60 -2.64
CA PRO A 80 -10.66 -4.45 -2.23
C PRO A 80 -9.16 -4.69 -2.43
N LEU A 81 -8.44 -3.63 -2.75
CA LEU A 81 -6.97 -3.58 -2.72
C LEU A 81 -6.53 -2.78 -1.47
N VAL A 82 -5.39 -3.13 -0.92
CA VAL A 82 -4.77 -2.36 0.18
C VAL A 82 -3.34 -2.02 -0.21
N ILE A 83 -3.06 -0.73 -0.36
CA ILE A 83 -1.77 -0.21 -0.80
C ILE A 83 -1.43 1.00 0.07
N ASP A 84 -0.25 1.02 0.66
CA ASP A 84 0.26 2.10 1.52
C ASP A 84 -0.74 2.54 2.61
N GLY A 85 -1.44 1.57 3.22
CA GLY A 85 -2.42 1.82 4.27
C GLY A 85 -3.75 2.40 3.77
N VAL A 86 -3.99 2.45 2.46
CA VAL A 86 -5.25 2.87 1.86
C VAL A 86 -5.98 1.66 1.27
N LEU A 87 -7.24 1.51 1.64
CA LEU A 87 -8.13 0.51 1.07
C LEU A 87 -8.90 1.13 -0.10
N TYR A 88 -8.78 0.51 -1.28
CA TYR A 88 -9.47 0.90 -2.50
C TYR A 88 -10.57 -0.11 -2.82
N MET A 89 -11.76 0.37 -3.13
CA MET A 89 -12.90 -0.46 -3.41
C MET A 89 -13.77 0.16 -4.50
N THR A 90 -14.12 -0.62 -5.52
CA THR A 90 -15.13 -0.18 -6.49
C THR A 90 -16.54 -0.49 -6.01
N ALA A 91 -17.49 0.30 -6.46
CA ALA A 91 -18.90 0.19 -6.14
C ALA A 91 -19.75 0.15 -7.43
N PRO A 92 -21.06 -0.04 -7.35
CA PRO A 92 -21.96 0.07 -8.48
C PRO A 92 -21.74 1.34 -9.28
N TRP A 93 -22.04 1.31 -10.58
CA TRP A 93 -21.79 2.42 -11.51
C TRP A 93 -20.33 2.80 -11.68
N SER A 94 -19.41 1.87 -11.33
CA SER A 94 -17.97 2.06 -11.41
C SER A 94 -17.41 3.17 -10.52
N SER A 95 -18.14 3.60 -9.49
CA SER A 95 -17.58 4.49 -8.48
C SER A 95 -16.39 3.83 -7.79
N LEU A 96 -15.35 4.61 -7.49
CA LEU A 96 -14.17 4.16 -6.77
C LEU A 96 -14.04 4.92 -5.45
N TYR A 97 -13.85 4.20 -4.37
CA TYR A 97 -13.66 4.72 -3.03
C TYR A 97 -12.27 4.43 -2.51
N ALA A 98 -11.73 5.37 -1.74
CA ALA A 98 -10.52 5.17 -0.94
C ALA A 98 -10.81 5.44 0.53
N PHE A 99 -10.39 4.52 1.39
CA PHE A 99 -10.53 4.61 2.84
C PHE A 99 -9.17 4.47 3.51
N ASP A 100 -8.95 5.17 4.59
CA ASP A 100 -7.87 4.87 5.50
C ASP A 100 -8.09 3.46 6.09
N ALA A 101 -7.21 2.54 5.82
CA ALA A 101 -7.40 1.13 6.17
C ALA A 101 -7.41 0.88 7.68
N LYS A 102 -6.84 1.77 8.47
CA LYS A 102 -6.77 1.67 9.92
C LYS A 102 -8.04 2.18 10.61
N SER A 103 -8.59 3.30 10.12
CA SER A 103 -9.70 3.98 10.77
C SER A 103 -11.04 3.83 10.06
N GLY A 104 -11.06 3.38 8.80
CA GLY A 104 -12.24 3.33 7.96
C GLY A 104 -12.70 4.70 7.46
N LYS A 105 -11.94 5.78 7.74
CA LYS A 105 -12.30 7.12 7.27
C LYS A 105 -12.22 7.16 5.75
N GLN A 106 -13.30 7.58 5.09
CA GLN A 106 -13.26 7.85 3.65
C GLN A 106 -12.32 9.01 3.36
N LEU A 107 -11.32 8.76 2.51
CA LEU A 107 -10.36 9.74 2.07
C LEU A 107 -10.87 10.51 0.85
N TRP A 108 -11.39 9.77 -0.13
CA TRP A 108 -11.98 10.34 -1.33
C TRP A 108 -12.90 9.33 -2.04
N LYS A 109 -13.66 9.84 -2.99
CA LYS A 109 -14.50 9.08 -3.92
C LYS A 109 -14.32 9.66 -5.32
N VAL A 110 -14.32 8.82 -6.32
CA VAL A 110 -14.48 9.19 -7.73
C VAL A 110 -15.76 8.54 -8.25
N ASP A 111 -16.63 9.32 -8.86
CA ASP A 111 -17.77 8.86 -9.64
C ASP A 111 -17.51 9.20 -11.11
N PRO A 112 -17.45 8.21 -12.01
CA PRO A 112 -17.22 8.47 -13.43
C PRO A 112 -18.43 9.09 -14.13
N GLU A 113 -19.55 9.27 -13.42
CA GLU A 113 -20.80 9.83 -13.95
C GLU A 113 -21.35 9.06 -15.19
N ALA A 114 -21.12 7.76 -15.22
CA ALA A 114 -21.53 6.90 -16.31
C ALA A 114 -23.04 7.07 -16.63
N PRO A 115 -23.42 7.18 -17.91
CA PRO A 115 -24.80 7.40 -18.33
C PRO A 115 -25.74 6.29 -17.82
N ARG A 116 -26.76 6.67 -17.07
CA ARG A 116 -27.66 5.70 -16.39
C ARG A 116 -28.52 4.90 -17.37
N GLU A 117 -28.80 5.46 -18.55
CA GLU A 117 -29.51 4.80 -19.64
C GLU A 117 -28.77 3.59 -20.21
N MET A 118 -27.47 3.51 -20.06
CA MET A 118 -26.68 2.37 -20.52
C MET A 118 -27.03 1.07 -19.78
N ALA A 119 -27.53 1.16 -18.55
CA ALA A 119 -27.97 0.01 -17.79
C ALA A 119 -29.06 -0.81 -18.52
N ALA A 120 -29.90 -0.17 -19.29
CA ALA A 120 -31.00 -0.82 -20.00
C ALA A 120 -30.59 -1.35 -21.39
N THR A 121 -29.52 -0.86 -21.99
CA THR A 121 -29.20 -1.09 -23.41
C THR A 121 -27.87 -1.76 -23.66
N SER A 122 -26.90 -1.54 -22.80
CA SER A 122 -25.50 -1.90 -23.08
C SER A 122 -24.86 -2.81 -22.02
N ILE A 123 -25.48 -2.97 -20.86
CA ILE A 123 -24.91 -3.75 -19.75
C ILE A 123 -25.64 -5.10 -19.65
N CYS A 124 -24.91 -6.19 -19.90
CA CYS A 124 -25.48 -7.53 -19.85
C CYS A 124 -25.83 -8.02 -18.44
N CYS A 125 -25.05 -7.60 -17.42
CA CYS A 125 -24.89 -8.36 -16.19
C CYS A 125 -24.98 -7.51 -14.92
N ASN A 126 -25.70 -6.40 -14.96
CA ASN A 126 -25.84 -5.47 -13.84
C ASN A 126 -24.72 -4.39 -13.80
N ILE A 127 -24.96 -3.36 -13.01
CA ILE A 127 -24.10 -2.18 -12.80
C ILE A 127 -22.94 -2.43 -11.83
N SER A 128 -22.73 -3.69 -11.45
CA SER A 128 -21.69 -4.08 -10.50
C SER A 128 -20.31 -3.96 -11.13
N ASN A 129 -19.37 -3.39 -10.37
CA ASN A 129 -17.96 -3.39 -10.71
C ASN A 129 -17.20 -4.41 -9.83
N ARG A 130 -16.27 -5.16 -10.43
CA ARG A 130 -15.59 -6.29 -9.75
C ARG A 130 -14.26 -5.93 -9.12
N GLY A 131 -13.82 -4.70 -9.21
CA GLY A 131 -12.60 -4.24 -8.56
C GLY A 131 -11.71 -3.42 -9.47
N ALA A 132 -10.55 -3.11 -8.96
CA ALA A 132 -9.51 -2.33 -9.61
C ALA A 132 -8.21 -3.14 -9.71
N ALA A 133 -7.29 -2.69 -10.54
CA ALA A 133 -5.91 -3.14 -10.61
C ALA A 133 -4.99 -2.04 -10.07
N TYR A 134 -3.81 -2.43 -9.63
CA TYR A 134 -2.74 -1.53 -9.24
C TYR A 134 -1.50 -1.77 -10.10
N ALA A 135 -0.97 -0.70 -10.69
CA ALA A 135 0.27 -0.73 -11.43
C ALA A 135 0.94 0.65 -11.40
N ASP A 136 2.24 0.69 -11.23
CA ASP A 136 3.08 1.90 -11.31
C ASP A 136 2.52 3.09 -10.48
N GLY A 137 2.11 2.83 -9.24
CA GLY A 137 1.56 3.85 -8.35
C GLY A 137 0.14 4.33 -8.72
N LYS A 138 -0.55 3.63 -9.63
CA LYS A 138 -1.89 4.01 -10.11
C LYS A 138 -2.91 2.95 -9.79
N ILE A 139 -4.12 3.42 -9.44
CA ILE A 139 -5.31 2.56 -9.38
C ILE A 139 -6.01 2.66 -10.73
N ILE A 140 -6.23 1.52 -11.36
CA ILE A 140 -6.81 1.39 -12.70
C ILE A 140 -8.07 0.55 -12.59
N TRP A 141 -9.20 1.05 -13.09
CA TRP A 141 -10.45 0.29 -13.13
C TRP A 141 -11.23 0.59 -14.40
N GLY A 142 -12.08 -0.34 -14.80
CA GLY A 142 -12.98 -0.16 -15.94
C GLY A 142 -14.25 0.57 -15.55
N THR A 143 -14.74 1.43 -16.43
CA THR A 143 -16.07 2.03 -16.34
C THR A 143 -17.03 1.32 -17.29
N ILE A 144 -18.31 1.65 -17.21
CA ILE A 144 -19.35 1.00 -18.01
C ILE A 144 -19.71 1.76 -19.30
N ASP A 145 -19.05 2.89 -19.52
CA ASP A 145 -19.18 3.76 -20.68
C ASP A 145 -18.02 3.63 -21.66
#